data_7bf7032a4d7c615fdff9a190d6ca1347
#
_entry.id   7bf7032a4d7c615fdff9a190d6ca1347
#
_cell.length_a   1.000
_cell.length_b   1.000
_cell.length_c   1.000
_cell.angle_alpha   90.00
_cell.angle_beta   90.00
_cell.angle_gamma   90.00
#
_symmetry.space_group_name_H-M   'P 1'
#
loop_
_entity.id
_entity.type
_entity.pdbx_description
1 polymer ?
#
loop_
_entity_poly.entity_id
_entity_poly.type
_entity_poly.pdbx_seq_one_letter_code
_entity_poly.pdbx_strand_id
1 'polypeptide(L)'
;MSADDNSIVKINETNITGLKHGKTEIIITLPDNTVKTAEVYVLKGLVNKPKEFDYKKEYLTCNYFTNEENQLLDKALQSRLDNVTYKSRASVVEAARFLTLNFEFRIPYFYENGRLNNYSGKEHVDGEGRYYHKGLYLSEQKYNEISAKLYGPSMWGCPLTNITKANSYGYYIGNKYPNGLDCSGFISWVLYNGGFDIGDTGAGETYRKDDLYDLGEKSLITDELLYSNKVKVGDLIAYSGHIAIIIGIDKDNFYIAETLPHLKGVVTKKYEKNKIKNTFTHIMLMDNIYKNDGKLTNLWY
;
A
#
# COMPACT_ATOMS: atom_id res chain seq x y z
N MET A 1 3.17 31.15 -15.55
CA MET A 1 2.07 30.29 -15.08
C MET A 1 1.23 31.03 -14.06
N SER A 2 -0.08 30.90 -14.11
CA SER A 2 -1.03 31.40 -13.10
C SER A 2 -2.07 30.34 -12.80
N ALA A 3 -2.80 30.47 -11.70
CA ALA A 3 -3.92 29.60 -11.37
C ALA A 3 -5.20 30.44 -11.28
N ASP A 4 -6.31 29.85 -11.65
CA ASP A 4 -7.62 30.51 -11.52
C ASP A 4 -7.98 30.72 -10.06
N ASP A 5 -7.65 29.78 -9.21
CA ASP A 5 -7.86 29.88 -7.75
C ASP A 5 -6.55 29.66 -6.97
N ASN A 6 -5.95 30.78 -6.55
CA ASN A 6 -4.73 30.78 -5.76
C ASN A 6 -4.95 30.34 -4.29
N SER A 7 -6.18 30.11 -3.84
CA SER A 7 -6.45 29.53 -2.53
C SER A 7 -6.25 28.02 -2.52
N ILE A 8 -6.34 27.38 -3.69
CA ILE A 8 -6.17 25.92 -3.86
C ILE A 8 -4.71 25.55 -4.08
N VAL A 9 -4.00 26.35 -4.89
CA VAL A 9 -2.60 26.11 -5.21
C VAL A 9 -1.78 27.40 -5.10
N LYS A 10 -0.51 27.23 -4.76
CA LYS A 10 0.51 28.28 -4.89
C LYS A 10 1.46 27.92 -6.03
N ILE A 11 1.66 28.86 -6.94
CA ILE A 11 2.65 28.75 -8.01
C ILE A 11 3.87 29.56 -7.63
N ASN A 12 5.04 28.94 -7.72
CA ASN A 12 6.33 29.60 -7.54
C ASN A 12 7.25 29.14 -8.67
N GLU A 13 7.50 30.05 -9.63
CA GLU A 13 8.22 29.78 -10.87
C GLU A 13 7.64 28.57 -11.64
N THR A 14 8.28 27.40 -11.54
CA THR A 14 7.87 26.15 -12.17
C THR A 14 7.23 25.14 -11.20
N ASN A 15 7.14 25.50 -9.92
CA ASN A 15 6.61 24.61 -8.89
C ASN A 15 5.16 24.96 -8.54
N ILE A 16 4.33 23.95 -8.45
CA ILE A 16 2.95 24.04 -8.00
C ILE A 16 2.83 23.34 -6.65
N THR A 17 2.34 24.05 -5.64
CA THR A 17 2.14 23.51 -4.30
C THR A 17 0.66 23.55 -3.95
N GLY A 18 0.07 22.41 -3.59
CA GLY A 18 -1.30 22.35 -3.07
C GLY A 18 -1.40 23.02 -1.71
N LEU A 19 -2.39 23.89 -1.52
CA LEU A 19 -2.66 24.61 -0.29
C LEU A 19 -3.92 24.09 0.40
N LYS A 20 -4.97 23.85 -0.37
CA LYS A 20 -6.28 23.43 0.11
C LYS A 20 -6.87 22.44 -0.87
N HIS A 21 -7.59 21.46 -0.33
CA HIS A 21 -8.35 20.52 -1.13
C HIS A 21 -9.29 21.24 -2.11
N GLY A 22 -9.26 20.83 -3.37
CA GLY A 22 -10.10 21.41 -4.41
C GLY A 22 -9.53 21.19 -5.81
N LYS A 23 -10.18 21.82 -6.77
CA LYS A 23 -9.82 21.79 -8.19
C LYS A 23 -9.59 23.22 -8.68
N THR A 24 -8.53 23.44 -9.46
CA THR A 24 -8.26 24.70 -10.13
C THR A 24 -7.68 24.44 -11.52
N GLU A 25 -7.73 25.43 -12.41
CA GLU A 25 -7.04 25.39 -13.68
C GLU A 25 -5.73 26.17 -13.60
N ILE A 26 -4.67 25.60 -14.16
CA ILE A 26 -3.38 26.27 -14.33
C ILE A 26 -3.30 26.74 -15.78
N ILE A 27 -2.98 28.03 -15.93
CA ILE A 27 -2.78 28.69 -17.21
C ILE A 27 -1.27 28.84 -17.45
N ILE A 28 -0.80 28.30 -18.56
CA ILE A 28 0.61 28.34 -18.96
C ILE A 28 0.72 29.13 -20.25
N THR A 29 1.36 30.29 -20.22
CA THR A 29 1.69 31.07 -21.41
C THR A 29 3.11 30.73 -21.85
N LEU A 30 3.27 30.22 -23.05
CA LEU A 30 4.56 29.89 -23.65
C LEU A 30 5.22 31.16 -24.24
N PRO A 31 6.53 31.13 -24.54
CA PRO A 31 7.26 32.29 -25.11
C PRO A 31 6.70 32.79 -26.46
N ASP A 32 6.02 31.94 -27.20
CA ASP A 32 5.33 32.27 -28.45
C ASP A 32 3.92 32.83 -28.27
N ASN A 33 3.54 33.17 -27.02
CA ASN A 33 2.20 33.57 -26.59
C ASN A 33 1.12 32.49 -26.72
N THR A 34 1.48 31.26 -27.02
CA THR A 34 0.52 30.16 -26.96
C THR A 34 0.08 29.93 -25.51
N VAL A 35 -1.23 29.84 -25.28
CA VAL A 35 -1.81 29.54 -23.98
C VAL A 35 -2.19 28.07 -23.91
N LYS A 36 -1.77 27.39 -22.88
CA LYS A 36 -2.18 26.01 -22.53
C LYS A 36 -2.77 26.02 -21.14
N THR A 37 -3.77 25.18 -20.90
CA THR A 37 -4.38 25.01 -19.61
C THR A 37 -4.28 23.54 -19.14
N ALA A 38 -4.26 23.37 -17.82
CA ALA A 38 -4.24 22.05 -17.21
C ALA A 38 -5.07 22.07 -15.92
N GLU A 39 -6.00 21.12 -15.80
CA GLU A 39 -6.71 20.92 -14.53
C GLU A 39 -5.78 20.34 -13.48
N VAL A 40 -5.79 20.93 -12.29
CA VAL A 40 -5.03 20.47 -11.13
C VAL A 40 -5.98 20.18 -9.97
N TYR A 41 -5.84 19.01 -9.40
CA TYR A 41 -6.58 18.57 -8.23
C TYR A 41 -5.66 18.49 -7.03
N VAL A 42 -6.02 19.17 -5.95
CA VAL A 42 -5.40 18.98 -4.63
C VAL A 42 -6.27 18.01 -3.86
N LEU A 43 -5.81 16.77 -3.75
CA LEU A 43 -6.62 15.67 -3.24
C LEU A 43 -6.58 15.64 -1.70
N LYS A 44 -7.77 15.51 -1.11
CA LYS A 44 -7.95 15.17 0.29
C LYS A 44 -7.35 13.79 0.55
N GLY A 45 -6.66 13.63 1.65
CA GLY A 45 -6.05 12.36 2.04
C GLY A 45 -4.69 12.06 1.42
N LEU A 46 -4.17 12.92 0.54
CA LEU A 46 -2.80 12.80 0.03
C LEU A 46 -1.89 13.89 0.56
N VAL A 47 -0.64 13.50 0.84
CA VAL A 47 0.45 14.40 1.19
C VAL A 47 1.60 14.22 0.19
N ASN A 48 2.20 15.33 -0.24
CA ASN A 48 3.29 15.27 -1.21
C ASN A 48 4.58 14.72 -0.62
N LYS A 49 4.79 14.94 0.68
CA LYS A 49 6.03 14.57 1.36
C LYS A 49 5.73 14.36 2.83
N PRO A 50 5.93 13.15 3.36
CA PRO A 50 5.78 12.92 4.79
C PRO A 50 6.86 13.67 5.56
N LYS A 51 6.49 14.26 6.69
CA LYS A 51 7.45 14.91 7.59
C LYS A 51 8.20 13.87 8.42
N GLU A 52 7.47 12.85 8.87
CA GLU A 52 7.94 11.76 9.73
C GLU A 52 7.30 10.46 9.27
N PHE A 53 7.89 9.32 9.60
CA PHE A 53 7.41 8.01 9.13
C PHE A 53 6.17 7.52 9.89
N ASP A 54 5.94 8.00 11.09
CA ASP A 54 4.79 7.67 11.95
C ASP A 54 3.68 8.74 11.97
N TYR A 55 3.75 9.71 11.05
CA TYR A 55 2.82 10.84 10.97
C TYR A 55 1.37 10.45 10.64
N LYS A 56 1.14 9.25 10.16
CA LYS A 56 -0.16 8.85 9.60
C LYS A 56 -1.29 8.90 10.61
N LYS A 57 -2.39 9.50 10.18
CA LYS A 57 -3.62 9.61 10.95
C LYS A 57 -4.39 8.28 10.97
N GLU A 58 -5.20 8.10 11.98
CA GLU A 58 -6.16 7.00 11.98
C GLU A 58 -7.14 7.17 10.80
N TYR A 59 -7.47 6.04 10.17
CA TYR A 59 -8.47 6.05 9.11
C TYR A 59 -9.83 6.41 9.73
N LEU A 60 -10.44 7.43 9.21
CA LEU A 60 -11.72 7.87 9.72
C LEU A 60 -12.83 6.94 9.26
N THR A 61 -13.88 7.13 8.85
CA THR A 61 -14.93 6.20 8.45
C THR A 61 -15.00 6.03 6.94
N CYS A 62 -15.73 5.05 6.48
CA CYS A 62 -15.99 4.80 5.06
C CYS A 62 -16.62 5.98 4.31
N ASN A 63 -17.30 6.88 5.01
CA ASN A 63 -17.94 8.06 4.40
C ASN A 63 -17.05 9.30 4.40
N TYR A 64 -15.78 9.17 4.78
CA TYR A 64 -14.86 10.31 4.80
C TYR A 64 -14.57 10.84 3.40
N PHE A 65 -14.53 9.98 2.41
CA PHE A 65 -14.35 10.33 1.00
C PHE A 65 -15.64 10.12 0.22
N THR A 66 -15.95 11.04 -0.68
CA THR A 66 -17.01 10.85 -1.66
C THR A 66 -16.58 9.81 -2.70
N ASN A 67 -17.52 9.31 -3.50
CA ASN A 67 -17.20 8.39 -4.60
C ASN A 67 -16.25 9.04 -5.64
N GLU A 68 -16.42 10.33 -5.91
CA GLU A 68 -15.55 11.08 -6.82
C GLU A 68 -14.13 11.20 -6.24
N GLU A 69 -13.99 11.57 -4.96
CA GLU A 69 -12.69 11.63 -4.29
C GLU A 69 -11.98 10.28 -4.29
N ASN A 70 -12.70 9.18 -4.06
CA ASN A 70 -12.16 7.83 -4.13
C ASN A 70 -11.62 7.49 -5.54
N GLN A 71 -12.36 7.85 -6.58
CA GLN A 71 -11.91 7.65 -7.96
C GLN A 71 -10.67 8.49 -8.29
N LEU A 72 -10.61 9.72 -7.80
CA LEU A 72 -9.44 10.58 -7.98
C LEU A 72 -8.21 10.03 -7.26
N LEU A 73 -8.37 9.47 -6.06
CA LEU A 73 -7.27 8.81 -5.34
C LEU A 73 -6.76 7.56 -6.07
N ASP A 74 -7.66 6.77 -6.63
CA ASP A 74 -7.28 5.61 -7.45
C ASP A 74 -6.56 6.05 -8.74
N LYS A 75 -7.01 7.14 -9.38
CA LYS A 75 -6.30 7.72 -10.53
C LYS A 75 -4.92 8.25 -10.16
N ALA A 76 -4.77 8.85 -8.97
CA ALA A 76 -3.47 9.30 -8.49
C ALA A 76 -2.50 8.14 -8.26
N LEU A 77 -2.96 7.03 -7.67
CA LEU A 77 -2.17 5.81 -7.57
C LEU A 77 -1.79 5.28 -8.96
N GLN A 78 -2.76 5.17 -9.87
CA GLN A 78 -2.50 4.68 -11.23
C GLN A 78 -1.49 5.56 -11.95
N SER A 79 -1.61 6.89 -11.85
CA SER A 79 -0.64 7.82 -12.43
C SER A 79 0.78 7.63 -11.89
N ARG A 80 0.94 7.28 -10.60
CA ARG A 80 2.25 6.93 -10.04
C ARG A 80 2.80 5.65 -10.65
N LEU A 81 1.95 4.65 -10.82
CA LEU A 81 2.34 3.36 -11.41
C LEU A 81 2.67 3.49 -12.91
N ASP A 82 1.97 4.37 -13.62
CA ASP A 82 2.22 4.63 -15.06
C ASP A 82 3.56 5.35 -15.31
N ASN A 83 4.09 6.06 -14.31
CA ASN A 83 5.39 6.73 -14.37
C ASN A 83 6.58 5.78 -14.15
N VAL A 84 6.33 4.53 -13.83
CA VAL A 84 7.36 3.49 -13.67
C VAL A 84 7.06 2.31 -14.58
N THR A 85 8.06 1.47 -14.82
CA THR A 85 7.84 0.27 -15.64
C THR A 85 6.85 -0.67 -14.94
N TYR A 86 5.73 -0.94 -15.59
CA TYR A 86 4.73 -1.90 -15.09
C TYR A 86 5.34 -3.30 -14.96
N LYS A 87 4.90 -4.05 -13.94
CA LYS A 87 5.38 -5.40 -13.63
C LYS A 87 6.90 -5.42 -13.42
N SER A 88 7.37 -4.49 -12.60
CA SER A 88 8.77 -4.37 -12.19
C SER A 88 8.86 -4.20 -10.68
N ARG A 89 10.08 -4.29 -10.16
CA ARG A 89 10.39 -3.95 -8.76
C ARG A 89 9.90 -2.53 -8.42
N ALA A 90 10.14 -1.58 -9.33
CA ALA A 90 9.75 -0.19 -9.14
C ALA A 90 8.23 -0.01 -8.99
N SER A 91 7.40 -0.71 -9.77
CA SER A 91 5.95 -0.60 -9.66
C SER A 91 5.42 -1.13 -8.32
N VAL A 92 5.99 -2.20 -7.81
CA VAL A 92 5.65 -2.75 -6.49
C VAL A 92 6.03 -1.76 -5.38
N VAL A 93 7.22 -1.19 -5.45
CA VAL A 93 7.72 -0.21 -4.47
C VAL A 93 6.89 1.07 -4.50
N GLU A 94 6.52 1.58 -5.67
CA GLU A 94 5.68 2.76 -5.79
C GLU A 94 4.26 2.54 -5.24
N ALA A 95 3.69 1.36 -5.44
CA ALA A 95 2.41 1.01 -4.81
C ALA A 95 2.52 1.05 -3.26
N ALA A 96 3.58 0.45 -2.70
CA ALA A 96 3.81 0.48 -1.26
C ALA A 96 4.05 1.90 -0.73
N ARG A 97 4.88 2.69 -1.42
CA ARG A 97 5.18 4.09 -1.05
C ARG A 97 3.95 4.98 -1.13
N PHE A 98 3.13 4.81 -2.16
CA PHE A 98 1.88 5.57 -2.27
C PHE A 98 1.01 5.33 -1.05
N LEU A 99 0.75 4.08 -0.70
CA LEU A 99 -0.12 3.76 0.40
C LEU A 99 0.45 4.16 1.76
N THR A 100 1.75 4.05 1.95
CA THR A 100 2.39 4.26 3.25
C THR A 100 2.97 5.65 3.46
N LEU A 101 3.34 6.37 2.40
CA LEU A 101 3.97 7.68 2.51
C LEU A 101 3.08 8.82 2.00
N ASN A 102 2.35 8.60 0.90
CA ASN A 102 1.53 9.65 0.30
C ASN A 102 0.10 9.65 0.82
N PHE A 103 -0.48 8.49 1.11
CA PHE A 103 -1.81 8.44 1.71
C PHE A 103 -1.74 8.85 3.19
N GLU A 104 -2.50 9.86 3.57
CA GLU A 104 -2.42 10.52 4.89
C GLU A 104 -2.88 9.60 6.04
N PHE A 105 -3.72 8.62 5.76
CA PHE A 105 -4.34 7.75 6.75
C PHE A 105 -3.69 6.36 6.76
N ARG A 106 -3.75 5.70 7.91
CA ARG A 106 -3.44 4.27 8.02
C ARG A 106 -4.64 3.49 7.51
N ILE A 107 -4.45 2.63 6.50
CA ILE A 107 -5.42 1.58 6.23
C ILE A 107 -5.47 0.69 7.47
N PRO A 108 -6.64 0.47 8.09
CA PRO A 108 -6.71 -0.26 9.35
C PRO A 108 -6.11 -1.65 9.28
N TYR A 109 -5.54 -2.11 10.38
CA TYR A 109 -5.22 -3.52 10.51
C TYR A 109 -6.51 -4.32 10.68
N PHE A 110 -6.65 -5.37 9.88
CA PHE A 110 -7.73 -6.31 10.06
C PHE A 110 -7.26 -7.71 9.67
N TYR A 111 -7.32 -8.62 10.63
CA TYR A 111 -6.92 -10.00 10.41
C TYR A 111 -7.74 -10.64 9.29
N GLU A 112 -7.07 -11.42 8.44
CA GLU A 112 -7.69 -12.11 7.31
C GLU A 112 -8.29 -11.18 6.23
N ASN A 113 -7.92 -9.91 6.19
CA ASN A 113 -8.43 -8.94 5.20
C ASN A 113 -9.96 -8.95 5.07
N GLY A 114 -10.67 -8.99 6.17
CA GLY A 114 -12.12 -9.08 6.18
C GLY A 114 -12.70 -10.48 5.96
N ARG A 115 -11.87 -11.50 5.89
CA ARG A 115 -12.29 -12.88 5.68
C ARG A 115 -12.68 -13.58 6.99
N LEU A 116 -13.86 -13.28 7.51
CA LEU A 116 -14.30 -13.86 8.80
C LEU A 116 -15.16 -15.11 8.68
N ASN A 117 -15.85 -15.33 7.56
CA ASN A 117 -16.90 -16.34 7.51
C ASN A 117 -16.53 -17.63 6.79
N ASN A 118 -15.59 -17.62 5.88
CA ASN A 118 -15.31 -18.77 5.02
C ASN A 118 -13.95 -19.41 5.25
N TYR A 119 -13.25 -19.02 6.30
CA TYR A 119 -12.02 -19.71 6.66
C TYR A 119 -12.35 -21.10 7.18
N SER A 120 -12.33 -22.06 6.28
CA SER A 120 -12.60 -23.48 6.61
C SER A 120 -11.32 -24.30 6.80
N GLY A 121 -10.15 -23.68 6.75
CA GLY A 121 -8.87 -24.37 6.77
C GLY A 121 -8.57 -25.15 5.49
N LYS A 122 -9.40 -25.04 4.46
CA LYS A 122 -9.15 -25.63 3.15
C LYS A 122 -8.19 -24.79 2.35
N GLU A 123 -7.50 -25.42 1.40
CA GLU A 123 -6.64 -24.71 0.44
C GLU A 123 -7.38 -23.53 -0.18
N HIS A 124 -6.70 -22.38 -0.24
CA HIS A 124 -7.25 -21.19 -0.85
C HIS A 124 -7.24 -21.34 -2.36
N VAL A 125 -8.36 -21.03 -2.98
CA VAL A 125 -8.40 -20.76 -4.41
C VAL A 125 -7.93 -19.29 -4.58
N ASP A 126 -7.04 -19.06 -5.52
CA ASP A 126 -6.52 -17.74 -5.83
C ASP A 126 -7.64 -16.72 -6.00
N GLY A 127 -7.53 -15.59 -5.31
CA GLY A 127 -8.53 -14.51 -5.34
C GLY A 127 -9.80 -14.75 -4.53
N GLU A 128 -9.96 -15.91 -3.89
CA GLU A 128 -11.11 -16.18 -3.04
C GLU A 128 -10.88 -15.77 -1.59
N GLY A 129 -11.87 -15.14 -1.01
CA GLY A 129 -11.96 -14.91 0.43
C GLY A 129 -11.29 -13.65 0.95
N ARG A 130 -10.60 -12.88 0.12
CA ARG A 130 -10.06 -11.56 0.49
C ARG A 130 -10.64 -10.47 -0.40
N TYR A 131 -10.68 -9.24 0.10
CA TYR A 131 -10.94 -8.06 -0.73
C TYR A 131 -9.72 -7.75 -1.59
N TYR A 132 -9.46 -8.65 -2.52
CA TYR A 132 -8.31 -8.60 -3.41
C TYR A 132 -8.67 -7.79 -4.66
N HIS A 133 -8.22 -6.56 -4.71
CA HIS A 133 -8.57 -5.65 -5.80
C HIS A 133 -7.44 -4.66 -6.10
N LYS A 134 -7.47 -4.10 -7.30
CA LYS A 134 -6.61 -2.98 -7.66
C LYS A 134 -7.16 -1.68 -7.11
N GLY A 135 -6.23 -0.76 -6.80
CA GLY A 135 -6.56 0.56 -6.29
C GLY A 135 -6.74 0.61 -4.78
N LEU A 136 -7.09 1.79 -4.30
CA LEU A 136 -7.09 2.10 -2.87
C LEU A 136 -8.40 1.69 -2.20
N TYR A 137 -9.51 1.78 -2.91
CA TYR A 137 -10.84 1.53 -2.36
C TYR A 137 -11.58 0.43 -3.10
N LEU A 138 -12.29 -0.38 -2.36
CA LEU A 138 -13.24 -1.35 -2.88
C LEU A 138 -14.58 -0.64 -3.15
N SER A 139 -14.75 -0.08 -4.34
CA SER A 139 -16.02 0.45 -4.79
C SER A 139 -17.00 -0.69 -5.11
N GLU A 140 -18.28 -0.36 -5.28
CA GLU A 140 -19.29 -1.33 -5.71
C GLU A 140 -18.93 -1.99 -7.05
N GLN A 141 -18.41 -1.21 -8.00
CA GLN A 141 -17.93 -1.73 -9.27
C GLN A 141 -16.82 -2.78 -9.06
N LYS A 142 -15.78 -2.45 -8.30
CA LYS A 142 -14.68 -3.38 -8.01
C LYS A 142 -15.17 -4.61 -7.26
N TYR A 143 -16.09 -4.46 -6.31
CA TYR A 143 -16.69 -5.58 -5.61
C TYR A 143 -17.38 -6.56 -6.58
N ASN A 144 -18.03 -6.06 -7.63
CA ASN A 144 -18.67 -6.91 -8.62
C ASN A 144 -17.68 -7.61 -9.56
N GLU A 145 -16.45 -7.12 -9.63
CA GLU A 145 -15.35 -7.68 -10.43
C GLU A 145 -14.60 -8.81 -9.70
N ILE A 146 -14.67 -8.86 -8.37
CA ILE A 146 -13.97 -9.90 -7.58
C ILE A 146 -14.80 -11.18 -7.47
N SER A 147 -14.13 -12.31 -7.47
CA SER A 147 -14.78 -13.64 -7.43
C SER A 147 -15.40 -13.96 -6.07
N ALA A 148 -14.74 -13.57 -5.00
CA ALA A 148 -15.16 -13.88 -3.64
C ALA A 148 -15.97 -12.76 -3.00
N LYS A 149 -17.26 -12.96 -2.84
CA LYS A 149 -18.23 -11.97 -2.34
C LYS A 149 -18.71 -12.34 -0.93
N LEU A 150 -17.83 -12.24 0.05
CA LEU A 150 -18.15 -12.68 1.41
C LEU A 150 -19.07 -11.74 2.17
N TYR A 151 -18.86 -10.44 1.94
CA TYR A 151 -19.58 -9.40 2.67
C TYR A 151 -20.10 -8.37 1.75
N GLY A 152 -21.03 -7.87 1.44
CA GLY A 152 -21.44 -6.81 0.53
C GLY A 152 -20.33 -5.79 0.22
N PRO A 153 -20.56 -4.86 -0.70
CA PRO A 153 -19.59 -3.83 -1.05
C PRO A 153 -19.11 -3.12 0.22
N SER A 154 -17.81 -3.13 0.43
CA SER A 154 -17.21 -2.55 1.63
C SER A 154 -15.91 -1.87 1.28
N MET A 155 -15.80 -0.61 1.64
CA MET A 155 -14.55 0.15 1.48
C MET A 155 -13.63 -0.08 2.67
N TRP A 156 -12.33 0.06 2.50
CA TRP A 156 -11.40 0.02 3.63
C TRP A 156 -11.75 1.11 4.65
N GLY A 157 -11.69 0.72 5.93
CA GLY A 157 -12.12 1.57 7.03
C GLY A 157 -13.63 1.49 7.34
N CYS A 158 -14.44 0.99 6.42
CA CYS A 158 -15.86 0.75 6.70
C CYS A 158 -16.03 -0.39 7.70
N PRO A 159 -16.95 -0.27 8.68
CA PRO A 159 -17.22 -1.35 9.59
C PRO A 159 -17.81 -2.55 8.87
N LEU A 160 -17.23 -3.72 9.08
CA LEU A 160 -17.85 -4.98 8.72
C LEU A 160 -18.94 -5.30 9.74
N THR A 161 -20.18 -5.41 9.28
CA THR A 161 -21.35 -5.46 10.18
C THR A 161 -21.83 -6.86 10.49
N ASN A 162 -21.47 -7.88 9.70
CA ASN A 162 -22.06 -9.21 9.80
C ASN A 162 -21.02 -10.28 10.09
N ILE A 163 -20.39 -10.22 11.26
CA ILE A 163 -19.59 -11.35 11.74
C ILE A 163 -20.57 -12.42 12.23
N THR A 164 -20.68 -13.51 11.50
CA THR A 164 -21.57 -14.63 11.82
C THR A 164 -20.90 -15.73 12.63
N LYS A 165 -19.56 -15.73 12.69
CA LYS A 165 -18.78 -16.68 13.49
C LYS A 165 -17.70 -15.97 14.27
N ALA A 166 -17.61 -16.24 15.57
CA ALA A 166 -16.43 -15.94 16.36
C ALA A 166 -15.24 -16.79 15.88
N ASN A 167 -14.04 -16.25 15.92
CA ASN A 167 -12.84 -17.00 15.62
C ASN A 167 -11.83 -16.96 16.78
N SER A 168 -10.78 -17.74 16.67
CA SER A 168 -9.71 -17.83 17.67
C SER A 168 -8.86 -16.55 17.83
N TYR A 169 -9.09 -15.55 16.98
CA TYR A 169 -8.31 -14.30 16.96
C TYR A 169 -9.00 -13.13 17.70
N GLY A 170 -10.01 -13.42 18.48
CA GLY A 170 -10.72 -12.42 19.28
C GLY A 170 -11.80 -11.65 18.54
N TYR A 171 -12.26 -12.15 17.41
CA TYR A 171 -13.42 -11.59 16.73
C TYR A 171 -14.71 -12.24 17.26
N TYR A 172 -15.66 -11.39 17.64
CA TYR A 172 -16.90 -11.83 18.30
C TYR A 172 -18.12 -11.50 17.45
N ILE A 173 -19.09 -12.39 17.46
CA ILE A 173 -20.37 -12.23 16.75
C ILE A 173 -21.04 -10.92 17.19
N GLY A 174 -21.54 -10.16 16.23
CA GLY A 174 -22.23 -8.90 16.45
C GLY A 174 -21.31 -7.66 16.63
N ASN A 175 -20.01 -7.86 16.81
CA ASN A 175 -19.07 -6.73 16.86
C ASN A 175 -18.80 -6.19 15.46
N LYS A 176 -18.50 -4.89 15.40
CA LYS A 176 -18.08 -4.21 14.18
C LYS A 176 -16.57 -4.07 14.18
N TYR A 177 -15.94 -4.49 13.12
CA TYR A 177 -14.51 -4.33 12.90
C TYR A 177 -14.24 -3.52 11.64
N PRO A 178 -13.20 -2.69 11.61
CA PRO A 178 -12.87 -1.94 10.39
C PRO A 178 -12.36 -2.91 9.32
N ASN A 179 -12.87 -2.79 8.09
CA ASN A 179 -12.28 -3.48 6.95
C ASN A 179 -10.89 -2.92 6.66
N GLY A 180 -9.90 -3.80 6.56
CA GLY A 180 -8.51 -3.40 6.42
C GLY A 180 -7.62 -4.51 5.86
N LEU A 181 -6.33 -4.39 6.09
CA LEU A 181 -5.30 -5.30 5.62
C LEU A 181 -4.49 -5.86 6.79
N ASP A 182 -4.28 -7.17 6.81
CA ASP A 182 -3.21 -7.78 7.60
C ASP A 182 -1.87 -7.72 6.86
N CYS A 183 -0.81 -8.26 7.45
CA CYS A 183 0.54 -8.17 6.88
C CYS A 183 0.63 -8.83 5.49
N SER A 184 0.11 -10.03 5.34
CA SER A 184 0.12 -10.75 4.06
C SER A 184 -0.80 -10.08 3.03
N GLY A 185 -1.96 -9.61 3.45
CA GLY A 185 -2.87 -8.89 2.57
C GLY A 185 -2.31 -7.58 2.05
N PHE A 186 -1.56 -6.86 2.87
CA PHE A 186 -0.85 -5.67 2.42
C PHE A 186 0.18 -6.00 1.35
N ILE A 187 1.00 -7.04 1.55
CA ILE A 187 2.00 -7.46 0.56
C ILE A 187 1.32 -7.97 -0.71
N SER A 188 0.26 -8.77 -0.61
CA SER A 188 -0.52 -9.22 -1.77
C SER A 188 -1.09 -8.02 -2.55
N TRP A 189 -1.65 -7.04 -1.87
CA TRP A 189 -2.17 -5.82 -2.50
C TRP A 189 -1.06 -5.03 -3.22
N VAL A 190 0.11 -4.87 -2.59
CA VAL A 190 1.25 -4.15 -3.19
C VAL A 190 1.76 -4.86 -4.43
N LEU A 191 1.93 -6.17 -4.38
CA LEU A 191 2.35 -6.98 -5.51
C LEU A 191 1.33 -6.93 -6.64
N TYR A 192 0.04 -7.06 -6.33
CA TYR A 192 -1.03 -7.02 -7.34
C TYR A 192 -1.12 -5.68 -8.06
N ASN A 193 -1.05 -4.56 -7.32
CA ASN A 193 -1.00 -3.23 -7.93
C ASN A 193 0.27 -3.02 -8.76
N GLY A 194 1.40 -3.58 -8.33
CA GLY A 194 2.65 -3.59 -9.09
C GLY A 194 2.68 -4.50 -10.31
N GLY A 195 1.60 -5.29 -10.56
CA GLY A 195 1.47 -6.15 -11.73
C GLY A 195 1.76 -7.63 -11.50
N PHE A 196 1.94 -8.06 -10.23
CA PHE A 196 2.21 -9.45 -9.87
C PHE A 196 0.99 -10.02 -9.13
N ASP A 197 0.21 -10.79 -9.86
CA ASP A 197 -0.91 -11.53 -9.28
C ASP A 197 -0.38 -12.84 -8.68
N ILE A 198 -0.27 -12.85 -7.37
CA ILE A 198 0.17 -14.01 -6.59
C ILE A 198 -0.97 -14.70 -5.85
N GLY A 199 -2.19 -14.21 -6.05
CA GLY A 199 -3.38 -14.71 -5.36
C GLY A 199 -3.42 -14.32 -3.88
N ASP A 200 -4.27 -15.04 -3.17
CA ASP A 200 -4.51 -14.85 -1.74
C ASP A 200 -3.56 -15.73 -0.92
N THR A 201 -2.38 -15.22 -0.63
CA THR A 201 -1.34 -15.95 0.10
C THR A 201 -1.21 -15.50 1.55
N GLY A 202 -0.68 -16.36 2.41
CA GLY A 202 -0.41 -16.10 3.83
C GLY A 202 1.05 -15.73 4.11
N ALA A 203 1.35 -15.48 5.36
CA ALA A 203 2.70 -15.30 5.88
C ALA A 203 2.96 -16.24 7.06
N GLY A 204 2.96 -17.55 6.81
CA GLY A 204 3.18 -18.55 7.84
C GLY A 204 4.12 -19.64 7.34
N GLU A 205 5.19 -19.87 8.06
CA GLU A 205 6.32 -20.72 7.63
C GLU A 205 5.99 -22.20 7.34
N THR A 206 4.81 -22.71 7.67
CA THR A 206 4.72 -24.16 7.84
C THR A 206 3.51 -24.87 7.25
N TYR A 207 2.52 -24.18 6.73
CA TYR A 207 1.24 -24.83 6.47
C TYR A 207 0.66 -24.69 5.06
N ARG A 208 1.32 -23.96 4.14
CA ARG A 208 0.78 -23.71 2.79
C ARG A 208 1.86 -23.86 1.73
N LYS A 209 1.53 -24.47 0.61
CA LYS A 209 2.44 -24.64 -0.54
C LYS A 209 2.81 -23.31 -1.22
N ASP A 210 2.02 -22.26 -1.04
CA ASP A 210 2.17 -20.96 -1.71
C ASP A 210 2.15 -19.84 -0.66
N ASP A 211 3.17 -19.83 0.19
CA ASP A 211 3.35 -18.81 1.20
C ASP A 211 4.20 -17.64 0.65
N LEU A 212 3.93 -16.41 1.10
CA LEU A 212 4.77 -15.26 0.78
C LEU A 212 6.23 -15.44 1.20
N TYR A 213 6.50 -16.30 2.18
CA TYR A 213 7.84 -16.71 2.57
C TYR A 213 8.60 -17.51 1.51
N ASP A 214 7.89 -18.11 0.57
CA ASP A 214 8.46 -18.90 -0.51
C ASP A 214 8.67 -18.08 -1.79
N LEU A 215 8.29 -16.80 -1.76
CA LEU A 215 8.60 -15.89 -2.86
C LEU A 215 10.07 -15.45 -2.80
N GLY A 216 10.73 -15.50 -3.94
CA GLY A 216 12.11 -15.08 -4.07
C GLY A 216 13.12 -16.05 -3.43
N GLU A 217 14.33 -15.58 -3.21
CA GLU A 217 15.40 -16.31 -2.55
C GLU A 217 15.40 -15.98 -1.05
N LYS A 218 14.98 -16.94 -0.24
CA LYS A 218 14.90 -16.81 1.23
C LYS A 218 16.30 -16.89 1.85
N SER A 219 16.70 -15.85 2.57
CA SER A 219 17.99 -15.74 3.22
C SER A 219 17.85 -15.35 4.69
N LEU A 220 18.62 -15.98 5.58
CA LEU A 220 18.75 -15.53 6.96
C LEU A 220 19.41 -14.14 7.01
N ILE A 221 18.96 -13.31 7.93
CA ILE A 221 19.55 -12.00 8.15
C ILE A 221 20.90 -12.15 8.85
N THR A 222 21.97 -11.76 8.17
CA THR A 222 23.32 -11.65 8.70
C THR A 222 23.85 -10.25 8.49
N ASP A 223 24.87 -9.85 9.26
CA ASP A 223 25.49 -8.53 9.07
C ASP A 223 26.08 -8.41 7.67
N GLU A 224 26.67 -9.48 7.13
CA GLU A 224 27.20 -9.51 5.77
C GLU A 224 26.09 -9.24 4.74
N LEU A 225 24.92 -9.87 4.88
CA LEU A 225 23.79 -9.64 3.97
C LEU A 225 23.28 -8.20 4.06
N LEU A 226 23.10 -7.67 5.29
CA LEU A 226 22.54 -6.32 5.52
C LEU A 226 23.35 -5.19 4.91
N TYR A 227 24.67 -5.36 4.86
CA TYR A 227 25.59 -4.37 4.28
C TYR A 227 26.07 -4.72 2.88
N SER A 228 25.56 -5.81 2.29
CA SER A 228 25.82 -6.19 0.92
C SER A 228 24.96 -5.39 -0.07
N ASN A 229 25.33 -5.41 -1.34
CA ASN A 229 24.53 -4.88 -2.44
C ASN A 229 23.41 -5.85 -2.90
N LYS A 230 23.25 -7.00 -2.21
CA LYS A 230 22.24 -8.01 -2.57
C LYS A 230 20.86 -7.58 -2.18
N VAL A 231 20.72 -6.95 -0.99
CA VAL A 231 19.44 -6.47 -0.50
C VAL A 231 19.05 -5.19 -1.24
N LYS A 232 17.89 -5.22 -1.85
CA LYS A 232 17.35 -4.10 -2.63
C LYS A 232 16.03 -3.59 -2.07
N VAL A 233 15.73 -2.34 -2.38
CA VAL A 233 14.38 -1.80 -2.18
C VAL A 233 13.40 -2.65 -2.97
N GLY A 234 12.31 -3.06 -2.35
CA GLY A 234 11.32 -4.00 -2.91
C GLY A 234 11.49 -5.46 -2.49
N ASP A 235 12.61 -5.81 -1.82
CA ASP A 235 12.71 -7.12 -1.19
C ASP A 235 11.78 -7.22 0.02
N LEU A 236 11.31 -8.44 0.29
CA LEU A 236 10.45 -8.69 1.45
C LEU A 236 11.31 -9.04 2.67
N ILE A 237 10.82 -8.69 3.84
CA ILE A 237 11.48 -9.00 5.11
C ILE A 237 10.47 -9.58 6.08
N ALA A 238 10.88 -10.58 6.88
CA ALA A 238 9.93 -11.36 7.64
C ALA A 238 10.49 -11.95 8.92
N TYR A 239 9.57 -12.31 9.81
CA TYR A 239 9.72 -13.28 10.87
C TYR A 239 8.48 -14.18 10.90
N SER A 240 8.53 -15.31 11.63
CA SER A 240 7.41 -16.26 11.66
C SER A 240 6.07 -15.57 11.98
N GLY A 241 5.11 -15.67 11.06
CA GLY A 241 3.79 -15.04 11.17
C GLY A 241 3.72 -13.56 10.79
N HIS A 242 4.80 -12.98 10.25
CA HIS A 242 4.79 -11.58 9.77
C HIS A 242 5.65 -11.38 8.54
N ILE A 243 5.17 -10.53 7.64
CA ILE A 243 5.90 -10.12 6.43
C ILE A 243 5.71 -8.65 6.16
N ALA A 244 6.73 -8.02 5.62
CA ALA A 244 6.81 -6.61 5.30
C ALA A 244 7.64 -6.39 4.03
N ILE A 245 7.68 -5.17 3.51
CA ILE A 245 8.45 -4.81 2.32
C ILE A 245 9.42 -3.66 2.61
N ILE A 246 10.65 -3.78 2.10
CA ILE A 246 11.66 -2.73 2.16
C ILE A 246 11.35 -1.69 1.08
N ILE A 247 11.04 -0.45 1.47
CA ILE A 247 10.70 0.63 0.54
C ILE A 247 11.76 1.70 0.43
N GLY A 248 12.80 1.61 1.22
CA GLY A 248 13.96 2.50 1.18
C GLY A 248 15.14 1.93 1.94
N ILE A 249 16.34 2.29 1.49
CA ILE A 249 17.62 1.88 2.09
C ILE A 249 18.54 3.08 2.07
N ASP A 250 19.10 3.44 3.23
CA ASP A 250 20.23 4.34 3.33
C ASP A 250 21.46 3.61 3.91
N LYS A 251 22.50 4.35 4.20
CA LYS A 251 23.73 3.79 4.75
C LYS A 251 23.47 2.96 6.01
N ASP A 252 22.67 3.47 6.91
CA ASP A 252 22.53 2.93 8.28
C ASP A 252 21.16 2.31 8.55
N ASN A 253 20.17 2.52 7.65
CA ASN A 253 18.77 2.17 7.91
C ASN A 253 18.10 1.46 6.75
N PHE A 254 17.07 0.68 7.11
CA PHE A 254 15.99 0.25 6.23
C PHE A 254 14.70 1.02 6.57
N TYR A 255 13.95 1.37 5.55
CA TYR A 255 12.61 1.92 5.67
C TYR A 255 11.64 0.84 5.20
N ILE A 256 10.83 0.35 6.13
CA ILE A 256 10.00 -0.83 5.95
C ILE A 256 8.53 -0.44 6.02
N ALA A 257 7.78 -0.81 4.99
CA ALA A 257 6.34 -0.70 4.98
C ALA A 257 5.73 -1.99 5.52
N GLU A 258 4.88 -1.87 6.53
CA GLU A 258 4.31 -3.00 7.25
C GLU A 258 2.95 -2.67 7.87
N THR A 259 2.22 -3.69 8.27
CA THR A 259 0.99 -3.54 9.06
C THR A 259 0.95 -4.58 10.17
N LEU A 260 0.67 -4.13 11.38
CA LEU A 260 0.56 -4.95 12.60
C LEU A 260 -0.57 -4.42 13.49
N PRO A 261 -1.17 -5.27 14.35
CA PRO A 261 -2.25 -4.85 15.24
C PRO A 261 -1.88 -3.65 16.13
N HIS A 262 -0.70 -3.66 16.74
CA HIS A 262 -0.23 -2.58 17.60
C HIS A 262 0.09 -1.28 16.86
N LEU A 263 0.34 -1.35 15.54
CA LEU A 263 0.51 -0.18 14.68
C LEU A 263 -0.83 0.38 14.18
N LYS A 264 -1.93 -0.32 14.45
CA LYS A 264 -3.31 0.01 14.06
C LYS A 264 -3.51 0.16 12.54
N GLY A 265 -2.62 -0.38 11.73
CA GLY A 265 -2.73 -0.36 10.28
C GLY A 265 -1.40 -0.24 9.54
N VAL A 266 -1.51 0.09 8.25
CA VAL A 266 -0.38 0.14 7.32
C VAL A 266 0.44 1.41 7.52
N VAL A 267 1.72 1.24 7.82
CA VAL A 267 2.65 2.34 8.10
C VAL A 267 4.04 2.06 7.53
N THR A 268 4.88 3.08 7.47
CA THR A 268 6.32 2.93 7.27
C THR A 268 7.06 3.16 8.57
N LYS A 269 8.03 2.31 8.87
CA LYS A 269 8.95 2.47 10.00
C LYS A 269 10.39 2.46 9.55
N LYS A 270 11.22 3.18 10.29
CA LYS A 270 12.65 3.21 10.14
C LYS A 270 13.30 2.21 11.09
N TYR A 271 14.16 1.34 10.58
CA TYR A 271 14.91 0.35 11.33
C TYR A 271 16.41 0.51 11.08
N GLU A 272 17.18 0.64 12.15
CA GLU A 272 18.64 0.63 12.07
C GLU A 272 19.11 -0.76 11.63
N LYS A 273 20.01 -0.84 10.63
CA LYS A 273 20.52 -2.10 10.08
C LYS A 273 21.14 -3.02 11.15
N ASN A 274 21.91 -2.44 12.08
CA ASN A 274 22.55 -3.18 13.16
C ASN A 274 21.58 -3.76 14.21
N LYS A 275 20.34 -3.27 14.25
CA LYS A 275 19.30 -3.71 15.19
C LYS A 275 18.21 -4.55 14.55
N ILE A 276 18.13 -4.59 13.23
CA ILE A 276 17.00 -5.20 12.51
C ILE A 276 16.87 -6.71 12.80
N LYS A 277 17.98 -7.39 13.08
CA LYS A 277 18.02 -8.80 13.52
C LYS A 277 17.22 -9.09 14.79
N ASN A 278 16.99 -8.07 15.61
CA ASN A 278 16.19 -8.20 16.82
C ASN A 278 14.69 -8.29 16.53
N THR A 279 14.29 -7.93 15.31
CA THR A 279 12.88 -7.91 14.90
C THR A 279 12.61 -8.92 13.80
N PHE A 280 13.45 -8.96 12.78
CA PHE A 280 13.25 -9.81 11.60
C PHE A 280 14.29 -10.92 11.53
N THR A 281 13.91 -12.04 10.93
CA THR A 281 14.77 -13.23 10.81
C THR A 281 15.25 -13.50 9.40
N HIS A 282 14.42 -13.16 8.40
CA HIS A 282 14.68 -13.48 6.99
C HIS A 282 14.44 -12.29 6.07
N ILE A 283 15.19 -12.27 4.97
CA ILE A 283 14.90 -11.44 3.80
C ILE A 283 14.65 -12.37 2.62
N MET A 284 13.59 -12.10 1.86
CA MET A 284 13.32 -12.73 0.58
C MET A 284 13.83 -11.79 -0.51
N LEU A 285 14.92 -12.18 -1.18
CA LEU A 285 15.50 -11.45 -2.30
C LEU A 285 14.62 -11.70 -3.53
N MET A 286 14.02 -10.66 -4.06
CA MET A 286 12.92 -10.74 -5.03
C MET A 286 13.36 -10.64 -6.50
N ASP A 287 14.64 -10.73 -6.81
CA ASP A 287 15.15 -10.60 -8.19
C ASP A 287 14.55 -11.65 -9.13
N ASN A 288 14.34 -12.88 -8.64
CA ASN A 288 13.75 -13.96 -9.43
C ASN A 288 12.27 -13.73 -9.77
N ILE A 289 11.57 -12.95 -8.96
CA ILE A 289 10.14 -12.65 -9.14
C ILE A 289 9.99 -11.45 -10.07
N TYR A 290 10.69 -10.36 -9.76
CA TYR A 290 10.51 -9.12 -10.53
C TYR A 290 11.13 -9.18 -11.92
N LYS A 291 12.26 -9.85 -12.09
CA LYS A 291 13.02 -9.98 -13.36
C LYS A 291 13.39 -8.66 -14.05
N ASN A 292 12.86 -7.55 -13.55
CA ASN A 292 13.09 -6.20 -14.02
C ASN A 292 13.01 -5.23 -12.85
N ASP A 293 14.04 -4.48 -12.60
CA ASP A 293 14.06 -3.51 -11.50
C ASP A 293 13.21 -2.26 -11.82
N GLY A 294 13.04 -1.93 -13.11
CA GLY A 294 12.41 -0.68 -13.50
C GLY A 294 13.22 0.53 -13.04
N LYS A 295 12.62 1.71 -13.11
CA LYS A 295 13.23 2.95 -12.64
C LYS A 295 12.49 3.43 -11.38
N LEU A 296 13.10 3.26 -10.23
CA LEU A 296 12.59 3.82 -8.98
C LEU A 296 12.72 5.34 -8.97
N THR A 297 11.72 6.01 -8.41
CA THR A 297 11.82 7.44 -8.12
C THR A 297 12.78 7.66 -6.95
N ASN A 298 13.70 8.61 -7.10
CA ASN A 298 14.79 8.80 -6.13
C ASN A 298 14.40 9.64 -4.90
N LEU A 299 13.31 10.41 -5.00
CA LEU A 299 12.89 11.34 -3.95
C LEU A 299 11.54 10.94 -3.40
N TRP A 300 11.54 10.16 -2.35
CA TRP A 300 10.34 9.66 -1.71
C TRP A 300 10.23 10.07 -0.22
N TYR A 301 11.26 10.70 0.36
CA TYR A 301 11.30 11.23 1.73
C TYR A 301 12.06 12.56 1.84
#